data_0c2b3c8bcebfa492b12f6faeb383bd0e
#
_entry.id   0c2b3c8bcebfa492b12f6faeb383bd0e
#
_cell.length_a   1.000
_cell.length_b   1.000
_cell.length_c   1.000
_cell.angle_alpha   90.00
_cell.angle_beta   90.00
_cell.angle_gamma   90.00
#
_symmetry.space_group_name_H-M   'P 1'
#
loop_
_entity.id
_entity.type
_entity.pdbx_description
1 polymer ?
#
loop_
_entity_poly.entity_id
_entity_poly.type
_entity_poly.pdbx_seq_one_letter_code
_entity_poly.pdbx_strand_id
1 'polypeptide(L)'
;MTKQLLTLRVNGEPRTIAADPHHTLLEVLREELGLTGTKHGCELGECGACTVLVDGVPILACLTLPTLVGDSEVTTVEGLASAEALHPLQIAFAEEGAAQCGYCTPGMLMTAKALLDTTARPTRAQIASAISGNLCRCTGYTAIYEAIEKAAASEGGAGASLRAQGPLPLPLRKAGGTNATGAQLP
;
A
#
# COMPACT_ATOMS: atom_id res chain seq x y z
N MET A 1 -14.83 10.59 -23.45
CA MET A 1 -13.43 11.02 -23.23
C MET A 1 -12.53 9.94 -23.78
N THR A 2 -11.35 10.29 -24.31
CA THR A 2 -10.44 9.28 -24.88
C THR A 2 -9.62 8.65 -23.77
N LYS A 3 -9.67 7.31 -23.63
CA LYS A 3 -8.84 6.58 -22.68
C LYS A 3 -7.34 6.80 -22.98
N GLN A 4 -6.53 6.88 -21.95
CA GLN A 4 -5.08 6.99 -22.05
C GLN A 4 -4.45 5.63 -21.78
N LEU A 5 -3.44 5.28 -22.59
CA LEU A 5 -2.61 4.10 -22.32
C LEU A 5 -1.58 4.48 -21.24
N LEU A 6 -1.58 3.73 -20.15
CA LEU A 6 -0.66 3.90 -19.03
C LEU A 6 0.04 2.56 -18.78
N THR A 7 1.33 2.61 -18.48
CA THR A 7 2.07 1.44 -17.99
C THR A 7 2.45 1.72 -16.53
N LEU A 8 2.01 0.85 -15.63
CA LEU A 8 2.33 0.88 -14.21
C LEU A 8 3.12 -0.38 -13.84
N ARG A 9 4.02 -0.27 -12.90
CA ARG A 9 4.63 -1.43 -12.26
C ARG A 9 3.78 -1.80 -11.04
N VAL A 10 3.19 -2.99 -11.06
CA VAL A 10 2.29 -3.43 -9.98
C VAL A 10 2.67 -4.84 -9.55
N ASN A 11 3.02 -4.99 -8.28
CA ASN A 11 3.46 -6.26 -7.67
C ASN A 11 4.61 -6.91 -8.45
N GLY A 12 5.61 -6.11 -8.84
CA GLY A 12 6.81 -6.54 -9.55
C GLY A 12 6.64 -6.69 -11.07
N GLU A 13 5.42 -6.54 -11.60
CA GLU A 13 5.14 -6.74 -13.03
C GLU A 13 4.71 -5.45 -13.72
N PRO A 14 5.18 -5.19 -14.96
CA PRO A 14 4.65 -4.11 -15.78
C PRO A 14 3.24 -4.46 -16.28
N ARG A 15 2.29 -3.55 -16.05
CA ARG A 15 0.88 -3.67 -16.46
C ARG A 15 0.50 -2.49 -17.34
N THR A 16 0.15 -2.77 -18.60
CA THR A 16 -0.36 -1.74 -19.53
C THR A 16 -1.88 -1.78 -19.53
N ILE A 17 -2.49 -0.62 -19.27
CA ILE A 17 -3.93 -0.43 -19.14
C ILE A 17 -4.39 0.75 -19.98
N ALA A 18 -5.67 0.77 -20.32
CA ALA A 18 -6.34 1.91 -20.94
C ALA A 18 -7.35 2.49 -19.94
N ALA A 19 -6.96 3.56 -19.24
CA ALA A 19 -7.78 4.19 -18.21
C ALA A 19 -8.28 5.58 -18.65
N ASP A 20 -9.42 5.99 -18.09
CA ASP A 20 -9.89 7.36 -18.25
C ASP A 20 -9.00 8.33 -17.45
N PRO A 21 -8.74 9.56 -17.94
CA PRO A 21 -7.78 10.49 -17.29
C PRO A 21 -8.14 10.88 -15.85
N HIS A 22 -9.40 10.71 -15.47
CA HIS A 22 -9.92 11.05 -14.14
C HIS A 22 -9.94 9.86 -13.17
N HIS A 23 -9.66 8.63 -13.66
CA HIS A 23 -9.63 7.47 -12.78
C HIS A 23 -8.53 7.61 -11.72
N THR A 24 -8.90 7.30 -10.49
CA THR A 24 -7.96 7.18 -9.39
C THR A 24 -7.13 5.90 -9.51
N LEU A 25 -6.01 5.82 -8.81
CA LEU A 25 -5.23 4.60 -8.73
C LEU A 25 -6.08 3.44 -8.17
N LEU A 26 -6.99 3.73 -7.23
CA LEU A 26 -7.91 2.73 -6.68
C LEU A 26 -8.81 2.12 -7.75
N GLU A 27 -9.43 2.94 -8.59
CA GLU A 27 -10.30 2.46 -9.68
C GLU A 27 -9.48 1.64 -10.68
N VAL A 28 -8.30 2.10 -11.06
CA VAL A 28 -7.41 1.35 -11.96
C VAL A 28 -7.01 -0.01 -11.38
N LEU A 29 -6.60 -0.07 -10.13
CA LEU A 29 -6.24 -1.34 -9.48
C LEU A 29 -7.42 -2.32 -9.45
N ARG A 30 -8.62 -1.84 -9.13
CA ARG A 30 -9.79 -2.68 -8.96
C ARG A 30 -10.49 -3.04 -10.27
N GLU A 31 -10.73 -2.04 -11.12
CA GLU A 31 -11.60 -2.21 -12.29
C GLU A 31 -10.82 -2.66 -13.54
N GLU A 32 -9.60 -2.14 -13.74
CA GLU A 32 -8.81 -2.46 -14.92
C GLU A 32 -7.85 -3.64 -14.67
N LEU A 33 -7.29 -3.76 -13.45
CA LEU A 33 -6.34 -4.83 -13.11
C LEU A 33 -6.97 -5.99 -12.31
N GLY A 34 -8.20 -5.85 -11.82
CA GLY A 34 -8.89 -6.89 -11.05
C GLY A 34 -8.29 -7.13 -9.64
N LEU A 35 -7.44 -6.23 -9.15
CA LEU A 35 -6.81 -6.30 -7.82
C LEU A 35 -7.77 -5.75 -6.76
N THR A 36 -8.76 -6.55 -6.39
CA THR A 36 -9.88 -6.14 -5.52
C THR A 36 -9.54 -6.16 -4.03
N GLY A 37 -8.36 -6.56 -3.64
CA GLY A 37 -7.87 -6.52 -2.26
C GLY A 37 -7.81 -5.10 -1.73
N THR A 38 -7.36 -4.14 -2.52
CA THR A 38 -7.45 -2.71 -2.19
C THR A 38 -8.91 -2.28 -2.13
N LYS A 39 -9.38 -1.74 -1.00
CA LYS A 39 -10.82 -1.53 -0.74
C LYS A 39 -11.26 -0.08 -0.95
N HIS A 40 -12.50 0.06 -1.41
CA HIS A 40 -13.17 1.31 -1.70
C HIS A 40 -14.05 1.70 -0.49
N GLY A 41 -13.55 2.55 0.42
CA GLY A 41 -14.24 2.85 1.69
C GLY A 41 -14.93 4.21 1.73
N CYS A 42 -14.18 5.31 1.70
CA CYS A 42 -14.72 6.66 1.91
C CYS A 42 -14.51 7.62 0.75
N GLU A 43 -13.53 7.40 -0.12
CA GLU A 43 -13.10 8.30 -1.22
C GLU A 43 -12.71 9.73 -0.77
N LEU A 44 -12.54 9.93 0.53
CA LEU A 44 -12.24 11.22 1.16
C LEU A 44 -10.84 11.25 1.78
N GLY A 45 -10.09 10.14 1.69
CA GLY A 45 -8.76 10.06 2.28
C GLY A 45 -8.72 9.80 3.79
N GLU A 46 -9.84 9.42 4.41
CA GLU A 46 -9.95 9.32 5.88
C GLU A 46 -9.84 7.88 6.42
N CYS A 47 -10.34 6.89 5.67
CA CYS A 47 -10.52 5.54 6.24
C CYS A 47 -9.32 4.60 6.08
N GLY A 48 -8.39 4.89 5.17
CA GLY A 48 -7.20 4.08 4.91
C GLY A 48 -7.44 2.70 4.29
N ALA A 49 -8.69 2.31 3.97
CA ALA A 49 -8.99 1.00 3.38
C ALA A 49 -8.35 0.80 1.99
N CYS A 50 -8.06 1.89 1.30
CA CYS A 50 -7.42 1.92 -0.02
C CYS A 50 -5.90 2.07 0.03
N THR A 51 -5.25 1.89 1.18
CA THR A 51 -3.79 2.03 1.29
C THR A 51 -3.08 0.99 0.44
N VAL A 52 -2.14 1.47 -0.37
CA VAL A 52 -1.16 0.69 -1.13
C VAL A 52 0.24 1.25 -0.85
N LEU A 53 1.30 0.54 -1.24
CA LEU A 53 2.64 1.10 -1.17
C LEU A 53 3.08 1.56 -2.56
N VAL A 54 3.68 2.75 -2.62
CA VAL A 54 4.38 3.23 -3.81
C VAL A 54 5.84 3.42 -3.41
N ASP A 55 6.72 2.63 -4.01
CA ASP A 55 8.14 2.53 -3.61
C ASP A 55 8.31 2.32 -2.09
N GLY A 56 7.46 1.48 -1.49
CA GLY A 56 7.46 1.20 -0.05
C GLY A 56 6.77 2.24 0.84
N VAL A 57 6.28 3.35 0.27
CA VAL A 57 5.59 4.43 1.01
C VAL A 57 4.09 4.20 0.98
N PRO A 58 3.40 4.17 2.14
CA PRO A 58 1.95 4.02 2.16
C PRO A 58 1.26 5.28 1.61
N ILE A 59 0.41 5.08 0.62
CA ILE A 59 -0.41 6.13 0.01
C ILE A 59 -1.87 5.71 -0.09
N LEU A 60 -2.75 6.68 -0.20
CA LEU A 60 -4.19 6.48 -0.38
C LEU A 60 -4.54 6.44 -1.87
N ALA A 61 -4.81 5.26 -2.40
CA ALA A 61 -5.07 5.06 -3.82
C ALA A 61 -6.32 5.81 -4.32
N CYS A 62 -7.30 6.10 -3.45
CA CYS A 62 -8.49 6.88 -3.81
C CYS A 62 -8.22 8.37 -4.05
N LEU A 63 -7.08 8.89 -3.59
CA LEU A 63 -6.67 10.30 -3.78
C LEU A 63 -5.48 10.45 -4.74
N THR A 64 -5.04 9.35 -5.35
CA THR A 64 -3.85 9.32 -6.20
C THR A 64 -4.27 9.06 -7.65
N LEU A 65 -3.78 9.87 -8.58
CA LEU A 65 -3.93 9.60 -10.00
C LEU A 65 -2.82 8.64 -10.48
N PRO A 66 -3.13 7.65 -11.34
CA PRO A 66 -2.12 6.71 -11.85
C PRO A 66 -0.95 7.40 -12.54
N THR A 67 -1.20 8.54 -13.20
CA THR A 67 -0.18 9.35 -13.88
C THR A 67 0.85 9.95 -12.94
N LEU A 68 0.52 10.12 -11.64
CA LEU A 68 1.46 10.62 -10.63
C LEU A 68 2.42 9.54 -10.12
N VAL A 69 2.03 8.27 -10.26
CA VAL A 69 2.85 7.14 -9.84
C VAL A 69 4.06 6.96 -10.79
N GLY A 70 3.86 7.19 -12.09
CA GLY A 70 4.92 7.07 -13.09
C GLY A 70 5.54 5.66 -13.12
N ASP A 71 6.87 5.61 -13.05
CA ASP A 71 7.64 4.36 -13.10
C ASP A 71 7.83 3.70 -11.72
N SER A 72 7.21 4.25 -10.66
CA SER A 72 7.32 3.73 -9.30
C SER A 72 6.62 2.37 -9.16
N GLU A 73 7.13 1.54 -8.26
CA GLU A 73 6.53 0.24 -7.94
C GLU A 73 5.32 0.40 -7.03
N VAL A 74 4.17 -0.08 -7.48
CA VAL A 74 2.94 -0.16 -6.67
C VAL A 74 2.85 -1.56 -6.09
N THR A 75 2.87 -1.67 -4.76
CA THR A 75 2.61 -2.94 -4.07
C THR A 75 1.21 -2.90 -3.44
N THR A 76 0.39 -3.88 -3.77
CA THR A 76 -0.94 -4.10 -3.18
C THR A 76 -0.91 -5.29 -2.22
N VAL A 77 -2.00 -5.53 -1.50
CA VAL A 77 -2.09 -6.66 -0.56
C VAL A 77 -1.91 -8.01 -1.25
N GLU A 78 -2.26 -8.12 -2.52
CA GLU A 78 -2.04 -9.32 -3.33
C GLU A 78 -0.54 -9.60 -3.55
N GLY A 79 0.28 -8.56 -3.57
CA GLY A 79 1.73 -8.68 -3.72
C GLY A 79 2.50 -8.91 -2.42
N LEU A 80 1.82 -9.01 -1.26
CA LEU A 80 2.49 -9.32 0.02
C LEU A 80 2.91 -10.77 0.12
N ALA A 81 2.06 -11.69 -0.32
CA ALA A 81 2.36 -13.12 -0.33
C ALA A 81 3.28 -13.45 -1.51
N SER A 82 4.21 -14.39 -1.31
CA SER A 82 4.89 -15.07 -2.41
C SER A 82 4.04 -16.22 -2.93
N ALA A 83 4.45 -16.83 -4.06
CA ALA A 83 3.80 -18.05 -4.55
C ALA A 83 3.87 -19.23 -3.56
N GLU A 84 4.81 -19.18 -2.63
CA GLU A 84 5.16 -20.32 -1.74
C GLU A 84 4.68 -20.08 -0.30
N ALA A 85 4.50 -18.83 0.15
CA ALA A 85 4.19 -18.52 1.54
C ALA A 85 3.45 -17.19 1.72
N LEU A 86 2.58 -17.15 2.73
CA LEU A 86 1.98 -15.92 3.22
C LEU A 86 3.03 -15.05 3.92
N HIS A 87 2.85 -13.74 3.84
CA HIS A 87 3.68 -12.81 4.60
C HIS A 87 3.45 -12.98 6.12
N PRO A 88 4.47 -12.83 6.99
CA PRO A 88 4.33 -12.96 8.44
C PRO A 88 3.19 -12.13 9.05
N LEU A 89 2.97 -10.90 8.53
CA LEU A 89 1.82 -10.09 8.92
C LEU A 89 0.47 -10.77 8.62
N GLN A 90 0.32 -11.42 7.47
CA GLN A 90 -0.91 -12.11 7.11
C GLN A 90 -1.17 -13.31 8.03
N ILE A 91 -0.12 -14.06 8.36
CA ILE A 91 -0.18 -15.18 9.30
C ILE A 91 -0.58 -14.67 10.69
N ALA A 92 0.11 -13.65 11.20
CA ALA A 92 -0.19 -13.08 12.51
C ALA A 92 -1.61 -12.51 12.61
N PHE A 93 -2.10 -11.82 11.57
CA PHE A 93 -3.49 -11.33 11.52
C PHE A 93 -4.52 -12.45 11.60
N ALA A 94 -4.24 -13.61 10.96
CA ALA A 94 -5.12 -14.78 11.03
C ALA A 94 -5.09 -15.43 12.43
N GLU A 95 -3.90 -15.61 13.00
CA GLU A 95 -3.69 -16.27 14.29
C GLU A 95 -4.23 -15.47 15.47
N GLU A 96 -4.09 -14.12 15.45
CA GLU A 96 -4.59 -13.23 16.51
C GLU A 96 -6.06 -12.82 16.32
N GLY A 97 -6.73 -13.29 15.26
CA GLY A 97 -8.10 -12.88 14.97
C GLY A 97 -8.24 -11.38 14.69
N ALA A 98 -7.19 -10.77 14.12
CA ALA A 98 -7.14 -9.34 13.82
C ALA A 98 -8.05 -8.91 12.64
N ALA A 99 -8.72 -9.86 12.00
CA ALA A 99 -9.71 -9.62 10.96
C ALA A 99 -11.07 -10.20 11.38
N GLN A 100 -12.12 -9.35 11.44
CA GLN A 100 -13.49 -9.79 11.62
C GLN A 100 -14.25 -9.71 10.29
N CYS A 101 -14.75 -8.54 9.88
CA CYS A 101 -15.34 -8.40 8.56
C CYS A 101 -14.30 -8.40 7.42
N GLY A 102 -13.04 -8.13 7.73
CA GLY A 102 -11.92 -8.17 6.79
C GLY A 102 -11.78 -6.92 5.92
N TYR A 103 -12.72 -5.96 5.99
CA TYR A 103 -12.74 -4.84 5.04
C TYR A 103 -11.54 -3.87 5.20
N CYS A 104 -11.14 -3.57 6.43
CA CYS A 104 -9.98 -2.73 6.71
C CYS A 104 -8.64 -3.48 6.60
N THR A 105 -8.68 -4.80 6.63
CA THR A 105 -7.47 -5.65 6.76
C THR A 105 -6.42 -5.39 5.68
N PRO A 106 -6.75 -5.26 4.39
CA PRO A 106 -5.75 -4.96 3.37
C PRO A 106 -4.98 -3.67 3.64
N GLY A 107 -5.70 -2.58 3.93
CA GLY A 107 -5.07 -1.30 4.25
C GLY A 107 -4.21 -1.35 5.52
N MET A 108 -4.68 -2.05 6.56
CA MET A 108 -3.91 -2.27 7.80
C MET A 108 -2.62 -3.04 7.52
N LEU A 109 -2.68 -4.11 6.71
CA LEU A 109 -1.51 -4.92 6.34
C LEU A 109 -0.48 -4.08 5.58
N MET A 110 -0.91 -3.26 4.60
CA MET A 110 0.00 -2.41 3.83
C MET A 110 0.68 -1.36 4.70
N THR A 111 -0.07 -0.71 5.59
CA THR A 111 0.49 0.28 6.53
C THR A 111 1.44 -0.38 7.53
N ALA A 112 1.06 -1.54 8.09
CA ALA A 112 1.92 -2.29 9.00
C ALA A 112 3.22 -2.76 8.31
N LYS A 113 3.13 -3.21 7.04
CA LYS A 113 4.30 -3.58 6.24
C LYS A 113 5.29 -2.42 6.12
N ALA A 114 4.81 -1.23 5.74
CA ALA A 114 5.67 -0.04 5.64
C ALA A 114 6.33 0.31 6.98
N LEU A 115 5.61 0.17 8.09
CA LEU A 115 6.20 0.37 9.42
C LEU A 115 7.30 -0.65 9.71
N LEU A 116 7.06 -1.94 9.49
CA LEU A 116 8.03 -3.00 9.79
C LEU A 116 9.26 -2.94 8.89
N ASP A 117 9.13 -2.47 7.65
CA ASP A 117 10.24 -2.24 6.74
C ASP A 117 11.21 -1.15 7.23
N THR A 118 10.69 -0.18 7.98
CA THR A 118 11.49 0.93 8.53
C THR A 118 11.88 0.73 9.99
N THR A 119 11.09 -0.03 10.75
CA THR A 119 11.26 -0.22 12.20
C THR A 119 11.03 -1.68 12.55
N ALA A 120 12.11 -2.45 12.68
CA ALA A 120 12.06 -3.89 12.91
C ALA A 120 11.35 -4.29 14.23
N ARG A 121 11.38 -3.43 15.25
CA ARG A 121 10.71 -3.67 16.54
C ARG A 121 9.99 -2.40 17.00
N PRO A 122 8.84 -2.07 16.40
CA PRO A 122 8.11 -0.89 16.80
C PRO A 122 7.50 -1.06 18.19
N THR A 123 7.47 0.00 18.97
CA THR A 123 6.67 0.05 20.18
C THR A 123 5.18 0.11 19.85
N ARG A 124 4.32 -0.29 20.78
CA ARG A 124 2.87 -0.20 20.60
C ARG A 124 2.39 1.23 20.26
N ALA A 125 3.04 2.25 20.80
CA ALA A 125 2.75 3.64 20.47
C ALA A 125 3.11 3.98 19.01
N GLN A 126 4.21 3.45 18.49
CA GLN A 126 4.60 3.61 17.09
C GLN A 126 3.64 2.88 16.16
N ILE A 127 3.20 1.67 16.54
CA ILE A 127 2.18 0.93 15.79
C ILE A 127 0.89 1.74 15.75
N ALA A 128 0.40 2.21 16.90
CA ALA A 128 -0.83 3.00 17.00
C ALA A 128 -0.76 4.28 16.14
N SER A 129 0.39 4.97 16.15
CA SER A 129 0.63 6.14 15.31
C SER A 129 0.61 5.79 13.81
N ALA A 130 1.29 4.70 13.43
CA ALA A 130 1.37 4.30 12.03
C ALA A 130 -0.01 3.98 11.44
N ILE A 131 -0.82 3.18 12.15
CA ILE A 131 -2.14 2.77 11.65
C ILE A 131 -3.27 3.75 12.00
N SER A 132 -2.96 4.94 12.55
CA SER A 132 -3.99 5.92 12.96
C SER A 132 -4.88 6.40 11.80
N GLY A 133 -4.36 6.35 10.57
CA GLY A 133 -5.11 6.64 9.35
C GLY A 133 -5.94 5.47 8.80
N ASN A 134 -5.92 4.30 9.44
CA ASN A 134 -6.65 3.11 9.00
C ASN A 134 -7.79 2.80 10.00
N LEU A 135 -9.03 2.97 9.57
CA LEU A 135 -10.19 2.79 10.44
C LEU A 135 -10.68 1.35 10.45
N CYS A 136 -10.84 0.80 11.67
CA CYS A 136 -11.51 -0.47 11.91
C CYS A 136 -12.71 -0.27 12.82
N ARG A 137 -13.90 -0.76 12.41
CA ARG A 137 -15.14 -0.67 13.20
C ARG A 137 -15.39 -1.91 14.07
N CYS A 138 -14.67 -3.00 13.85
CA CYS A 138 -15.02 -4.32 14.38
C CYS A 138 -14.15 -4.75 15.56
N THR A 139 -12.81 -4.65 15.44
CA THR A 139 -11.85 -5.33 16.33
C THR A 139 -11.53 -4.58 17.62
N GLY A 140 -11.83 -3.28 17.71
CA GLY A 140 -11.35 -2.42 18.79
C GLY A 140 -9.82 -2.23 18.82
N TYR A 141 -9.13 -2.61 17.73
CA TYR A 141 -7.69 -2.47 17.50
C TYR A 141 -6.77 -3.38 18.33
N THR A 142 -7.17 -3.93 19.47
CA THR A 142 -6.29 -4.72 20.32
C THR A 142 -5.64 -5.89 19.58
N ALA A 143 -6.45 -6.73 18.92
CA ALA A 143 -5.94 -7.86 18.14
C ALA A 143 -5.06 -7.42 16.96
N ILE A 144 -5.33 -6.24 16.36
CA ILE A 144 -4.49 -5.68 15.29
C ILE A 144 -3.10 -5.31 15.83
N TYR A 145 -3.03 -4.66 17.00
CA TYR A 145 -1.75 -4.34 17.62
C TYR A 145 -0.96 -5.60 17.95
N GLU A 146 -1.62 -6.61 18.55
CA GLU A 146 -1.01 -7.89 18.91
C GLU A 146 -0.48 -8.63 17.69
N ALA A 147 -1.22 -8.63 16.58
CA ALA A 147 -0.80 -9.22 15.32
C ALA A 147 0.45 -8.53 14.75
N ILE A 148 0.51 -7.20 14.79
CA ILE A 148 1.69 -6.45 14.28
C ILE A 148 2.89 -6.69 15.20
N GLU A 149 2.72 -6.67 16.52
CA GLU A 149 3.77 -6.98 17.50
C GLU A 149 4.32 -8.40 17.29
N LYS A 150 3.44 -9.38 17.05
CA LYS A 150 3.80 -10.78 16.78
C LYS A 150 4.59 -10.92 15.45
N ALA A 151 4.12 -10.28 14.39
CA ALA A 151 4.83 -10.28 13.11
C ALA A 151 6.22 -9.66 13.24
N ALA A 152 6.35 -8.54 13.96
CA ALA A 152 7.63 -7.90 14.23
C ALA A 152 8.60 -8.80 15.00
N ALA A 153 8.08 -9.64 15.90
CA ALA A 153 8.89 -10.61 16.65
C ALA A 153 9.38 -11.76 15.77
N SER A 154 8.61 -12.19 14.77
CA SER A 154 8.97 -13.26 13.83
C SER A 154 9.96 -12.81 12.76
N GLU A 155 9.89 -11.55 12.31
CA GLU A 155 10.81 -10.97 11.31
C GLU A 155 12.17 -10.56 11.88
N GLY A 156 12.37 -10.62 13.16
CA GLY A 156 13.60 -10.19 13.87
C GLY A 156 14.90 -10.91 13.46
N GLY A 157 14.88 -11.67 12.36
CA GLY A 157 16.05 -12.35 11.77
C GLY A 157 16.35 -12.01 10.31
N ALA A 158 15.47 -11.31 9.60
CA ALA A 158 15.66 -11.06 8.17
C ALA A 158 15.17 -9.67 7.77
N GLY A 159 16.06 -8.68 7.76
CA GLY A 159 15.73 -7.42 7.08
C GLY A 159 16.16 -6.12 7.75
N ALA A 160 17.26 -6.10 8.49
CA ALA A 160 17.89 -4.84 8.88
C ALA A 160 18.77 -4.31 7.75
N SER A 161 18.20 -3.82 6.67
CA SER A 161 18.93 -2.99 5.72
C SER A 161 18.00 -2.15 4.85
N LEU A 162 17.32 -1.19 5.45
CA LEU A 162 16.92 0.03 4.73
C LEU A 162 17.10 1.19 5.69
N ARG A 163 17.94 2.14 5.26
CA ARG A 163 18.41 3.30 6.00
C ARG A 163 17.28 4.12 6.59
N ALA A 164 17.48 4.60 7.83
CA ALA A 164 16.75 5.71 8.42
C ALA A 164 16.71 6.88 7.41
N GLN A 165 15.62 6.97 6.68
CA GLN A 165 15.32 8.15 5.87
C GLN A 165 14.39 9.03 6.70
N GLY A 166 14.71 10.32 6.74
CA GLY A 166 13.91 11.35 7.39
C GLY A 166 12.47 11.38 6.84
N PRO A 167 11.62 12.37 7.22
CA PRO A 167 10.23 12.42 6.82
C PRO A 167 10.12 12.16 5.33
N LEU A 168 9.36 11.09 4.99
CA LEU A 168 9.22 10.57 3.63
C LEU A 168 8.78 11.70 2.70
N PRO A 169 9.58 12.07 1.68
CA PRO A 169 9.07 12.93 0.63
C PRO A 169 7.93 12.17 -0.07
N LEU A 170 6.79 12.82 -0.24
CA LEU A 170 5.78 12.34 -1.18
C LEU A 170 6.51 11.98 -2.48
N PRO A 171 6.18 10.85 -3.13
CA PRO A 171 6.74 10.51 -4.43
C PRO A 171 6.21 11.52 -5.46
N LEU A 172 6.78 12.71 -5.43
CA LEU A 172 6.58 13.70 -6.47
C LEU A 172 7.41 13.23 -7.66
N ARG A 173 6.75 13.10 -8.80
CA ARG A 173 7.33 12.81 -10.11
C ARG A 173 8.70 13.47 -10.22
N LYS A 174 9.78 12.71 -10.41
CA LYS A 174 11.08 13.27 -10.74
C LYS A 174 10.89 14.09 -12.02
N ALA A 175 11.07 15.40 -11.93
CA ALA A 175 11.06 16.28 -13.09
C ALA A 175 12.12 15.76 -14.09
N GLY A 176 11.70 15.25 -15.23
CA GLY A 176 12.61 14.70 -16.24
C GLY A 176 12.07 13.53 -17.09
N GLY A 177 10.83 13.08 -16.84
CA GLY A 177 10.20 12.08 -17.71
C GLY A 177 9.74 12.73 -19.04
N THR A 178 10.27 12.31 -20.15
CA THR A 178 9.74 12.64 -21.49
C THR A 178 8.41 11.90 -21.67
N ASN A 179 7.38 12.59 -22.19
CA ASN A 179 6.16 11.94 -22.64
C ASN A 179 6.45 11.03 -23.84
N ALA A 180 5.52 10.15 -24.21
CA ALA A 180 5.63 9.21 -25.34
C ALA A 180 5.91 9.88 -26.70
N THR A 181 5.95 11.21 -26.76
CA THR A 181 6.26 12.02 -27.95
C THR A 181 7.60 12.75 -27.86
N GLY A 182 8.40 12.55 -26.78
CA GLY A 182 9.75 13.11 -26.67
C GLY A 182 9.82 14.62 -26.36
N ALA A 183 8.71 15.27 -26.01
CA ALA A 183 8.70 16.69 -25.66
C ALA A 183 8.92 16.90 -24.16
N GLN A 184 9.86 17.79 -23.79
CA GLN A 184 10.04 18.26 -22.42
C GLN A 184 8.82 19.12 -22.01
N LEU A 185 8.23 18.78 -20.88
CA LEU A 185 7.18 19.60 -20.27
C LEU A 185 7.82 20.78 -19.51
N PRO A 186 7.19 21.97 -19.54
CA PRO A 186 7.69 23.15 -18.86
C PRO A 186 7.72 23.02 -17.34
#